data_9a2bc6d2f01104571b7437f83141e2b2
#
_entry.id   9a2bc6d2f01104571b7437f83141e2b2
#
_cell.length_a   1.000
_cell.length_b   1.000
_cell.length_c   1.000
_cell.angle_alpha   90.00
_cell.angle_beta   90.00
_cell.angle_gamma   90.00
#
_symmetry.space_group_name_H-M   'P 1'
#
loop_
_entity.id
_entity.type
_entity.pdbx_description
1 polymer ?
#
loop_
_entity_poly.entity_id
_entity_poly.type
_entity_poly.pdbx_seq_one_letter_code
_entity_poly.pdbx_strand_id
1 'polypeptide(L)'
;MKIITTDYENKKFWEETEKESALMGDCMHVVNICPDVTYQTFHGFGGALTEAAAHVYAGMSKEKQDEIIEAYFGKTGLRYNIGRIHMNSCDFALGNYTYVEEGDDKLETFD
;
A
#
# COMPACT_ATOMS: atom_id res chain seq x y z
N MET A 1 -2.08 10.94 23.56
CA MET A 1 -1.57 10.52 22.24
C MET A 1 -1.82 9.02 22.09
N LYS A 2 -2.43 8.63 20.99
CA LYS A 2 -2.64 7.21 20.63
C LYS A 2 -1.33 6.65 20.06
N ILE A 3 -0.85 5.55 20.59
CA ILE A 3 0.36 4.87 20.14
C ILE A 3 -0.03 3.43 19.75
N ILE A 4 0.35 3.01 18.56
CA ILE A 4 0.19 1.64 18.10
C ILE A 4 1.57 1.01 18.00
N THR A 5 1.78 -0.08 18.71
CA THR A 5 3.07 -0.77 18.79
C THR A 5 2.98 -2.20 18.30
N THR A 6 4.07 -2.65 17.71
CA THR A 6 4.29 -4.06 17.39
C THR A 6 5.60 -4.50 18.06
N ASP A 7 5.53 -5.51 18.91
CA ASP A 7 6.67 -6.11 19.60
C ASP A 7 6.80 -7.57 19.17
N TYR A 8 7.75 -7.84 18.32
CA TYR A 8 7.99 -9.17 17.78
C TYR A 8 8.52 -10.16 18.82
N GLU A 9 9.30 -9.69 19.79
CA GLU A 9 9.90 -10.55 20.83
C GLU A 9 8.81 -11.11 21.75
N ASN A 10 7.85 -10.26 22.15
CA ASN A 10 6.73 -10.64 23.01
C ASN A 10 5.49 -11.06 22.22
N LYS A 11 5.56 -11.16 20.88
CA LYS A 11 4.46 -11.55 19.98
C LYS A 11 3.21 -10.69 20.13
N LYS A 12 3.38 -9.42 20.39
CA LYS A 12 2.32 -8.44 20.52
C LYS A 12 2.23 -7.62 19.24
N PHE A 13 1.08 -7.64 18.58
CA PHE A 13 0.89 -7.00 17.28
C PHE A 13 -0.25 -5.99 17.36
N TRP A 14 0.02 -4.77 16.88
CA TRP A 14 -0.99 -3.70 16.78
C TRP A 14 -1.63 -3.33 18.11
N GLU A 15 -0.90 -3.44 19.24
CA GLU A 15 -1.39 -3.02 20.53
C GLU A 15 -1.56 -1.50 20.57
N GLU A 16 -2.76 -1.08 20.88
CA GLU A 16 -3.10 0.32 21.05
C GLU A 16 -2.94 0.73 22.51
N THR A 17 -2.18 1.76 22.76
CA THR A 17 -2.03 2.38 24.09
C THR A 17 -2.24 3.87 23.99
N GLU A 18 -2.93 4.44 24.99
CA GLU A 18 -2.99 5.87 25.18
C GLU A 18 -1.95 6.28 26.22
N LYS A 19 -1.07 7.20 25.81
CA LYS A 19 -0.13 7.84 26.72
C LYS A 19 -0.30 9.35 26.66
N GLU A 20 -0.28 9.97 27.83
CA GLU A 20 -0.07 11.41 27.91
C GLU A 20 1.36 11.73 27.44
N SER A 21 1.54 12.87 26.80
CA SER A 21 2.88 13.31 26.39
C SER A 21 3.72 13.51 27.66
N ALA A 22 4.69 12.64 27.89
CA ALA A 22 5.62 12.83 28.99
C ALA A 22 6.57 13.97 28.62
N LEU A 23 6.52 15.04 29.39
CA LEU A 23 7.56 16.05 29.40
C LEU A 23 8.78 15.44 30.08
N MET A 24 9.84 15.23 29.29
CA MET A 24 11.22 15.00 29.68
C MET A 24 11.48 14.34 31.04
N GLY A 25 11.49 13.00 31.01
CA GLY A 25 12.29 12.20 31.92
C GLY A 25 13.56 11.71 31.21
N ASP A 26 14.33 10.81 31.81
CA ASP A 26 15.56 10.21 31.26
C ASP A 26 15.30 9.36 29.98
N CYS A 27 14.81 10.00 28.92
CA CYS A 27 14.55 9.36 27.64
C CYS A 27 15.79 9.46 26.75
N MET A 28 16.37 8.31 26.39
CA MET A 28 17.48 8.24 25.43
C MET A 28 17.05 8.60 23.99
N HIS A 29 15.76 8.52 23.69
CA HIS A 29 15.23 8.78 22.35
C HIS A 29 14.05 9.74 22.43
N VAL A 30 14.13 10.83 21.68
CA VAL A 30 13.07 11.85 21.62
C VAL A 30 12.61 12.01 20.18
N VAL A 31 11.30 11.97 19.97
CA VAL A 31 10.65 12.33 18.71
C VAL A 31 9.91 13.64 18.91
N ASN A 32 10.32 14.68 18.18
CA ASN A 32 9.64 15.97 18.18
C ASN A 32 8.62 16.01 17.05
N ILE A 33 7.37 16.26 17.39
CA ILE A 33 6.29 16.45 16.42
C ILE A 33 5.96 17.94 16.39
N CYS A 34 6.14 18.56 15.23
CA CYS A 34 5.90 19.98 15.01
C CYS A 34 4.72 20.16 14.03
N PRO A 35 3.47 20.14 14.50
CA PRO A 35 2.30 20.15 13.64
C PRO A 35 2.14 21.45 12.84
N ASP A 36 2.74 22.54 13.29
CA ASP A 36 2.70 23.84 12.62
C ASP A 36 3.71 23.97 11.47
N VAL A 37 4.65 23.01 11.37
CA VAL A 37 5.62 22.97 10.29
C VAL A 37 5.12 22.05 9.19
N THR A 38 4.71 22.64 8.07
CA THR A 38 4.17 21.90 6.94
C THR A 38 5.13 21.96 5.74
N TYR A 39 5.15 20.86 4.96
CA TYR A 39 5.94 20.75 3.74
C TYR A 39 5.00 20.53 2.55
N GLN A 40 5.28 19.53 1.71
CA GLN A 40 4.44 19.20 0.58
C GLN A 40 3.08 18.61 0.98
N THR A 41 2.10 18.75 0.10
CA THR A 41 0.81 18.09 0.27
C THR A 41 0.96 16.59 0.08
N PHE A 42 0.52 15.82 1.07
CA PHE A 42 0.48 14.37 1.00
C PHE A 42 -0.80 13.91 0.29
N HIS A 43 -0.66 13.21 -0.83
CA HIS A 43 -1.80 12.78 -1.64
C HIS A 43 -2.41 11.45 -1.20
N GLY A 44 -1.66 10.59 -0.55
CA GLY A 44 -2.16 9.33 -0.02
C GLY A 44 -1.17 8.18 -0.10
N PHE A 45 -1.66 7.00 0.20
CA PHE A 45 -0.94 5.74 0.10
C PHE A 45 -1.49 4.85 -1.00
N GLY A 46 -0.68 3.91 -1.45
CA GLY A 46 -1.09 2.90 -2.40
C GLY A 46 -0.04 1.83 -2.61
N GLY A 47 -0.31 0.95 -3.55
CA GLY A 47 0.56 -0.18 -3.87
C GLY A 47 0.57 -0.50 -5.36
N ALA A 48 1.37 -1.51 -5.72
CA ALA A 48 1.40 -2.05 -7.06
C ALA A 48 0.21 -3.00 -7.29
N LEU A 49 -0.47 -2.81 -8.40
CA LEU A 49 -1.50 -3.70 -8.93
C LEU A 49 -0.85 -4.52 -10.04
N THR A 50 -0.35 -5.70 -9.70
CA THR A 50 0.36 -6.56 -10.65
C THR A 50 -0.59 -7.56 -11.30
N GLU A 51 -0.24 -8.03 -12.50
CA GLU A 51 -1.02 -9.05 -13.20
C GLU A 51 -1.11 -10.37 -12.40
N ALA A 52 0.01 -10.81 -11.80
CA ALA A 52 0.02 -11.98 -10.94
C ALA A 52 -0.95 -11.84 -9.75
N ALA A 53 -0.98 -10.68 -9.10
CA ALA A 53 -1.93 -10.42 -8.02
C ALA A 53 -3.38 -10.39 -8.52
N ALA A 54 -3.62 -9.77 -9.67
CA ALA A 54 -4.95 -9.74 -10.30
C ALA A 54 -5.43 -11.14 -10.69
N HIS A 55 -4.54 -11.99 -11.19
CA HIS A 55 -4.87 -13.39 -11.53
C HIS A 55 -5.28 -14.20 -10.29
N VAL A 56 -4.51 -14.08 -9.21
CA VAL A 56 -4.86 -14.74 -7.93
C VAL A 56 -6.19 -14.22 -7.39
N TYR A 57 -6.39 -12.91 -7.41
CA TYR A 57 -7.64 -12.27 -6.98
C TYR A 57 -8.85 -12.77 -7.81
N ALA A 58 -8.72 -12.86 -9.13
CA ALA A 58 -9.79 -13.34 -9.99
C ALA A 58 -10.19 -14.81 -9.71
N GLY A 59 -9.25 -15.63 -9.21
CA GLY A 59 -9.52 -17.02 -8.82
C GLY A 59 -10.16 -17.20 -7.43
N MET A 60 -10.33 -16.12 -6.66
CA MET A 60 -10.93 -16.18 -5.33
C MET A 60 -12.46 -16.19 -5.39
N SER A 61 -13.10 -16.65 -4.30
CA SER A 61 -14.54 -16.49 -4.15
C SER A 61 -14.93 -15.01 -4.06
N LYS A 62 -16.19 -14.69 -4.41
CA LYS A 62 -16.69 -13.31 -4.39
C LYS A 62 -16.55 -12.67 -2.99
N GLU A 63 -16.81 -13.44 -1.94
CA GLU A 63 -16.68 -12.97 -0.56
C GLU A 63 -15.24 -12.55 -0.25
N LYS A 64 -14.23 -13.32 -0.71
CA LYS A 64 -12.81 -12.99 -0.53
C LYS A 64 -12.37 -11.80 -1.37
N GLN A 65 -12.89 -11.68 -2.57
CA GLN A 65 -12.68 -10.50 -3.41
C GLN A 65 -13.18 -9.23 -2.72
N ASP A 66 -14.40 -9.27 -2.18
CA ASP A 66 -15.01 -8.12 -1.49
C ASP A 66 -14.25 -7.77 -0.19
N GLU A 67 -13.81 -8.79 0.56
CA GLU A 67 -12.97 -8.61 1.75
C GLU A 67 -11.64 -7.88 1.41
N ILE A 68 -10.97 -8.27 0.33
CA ILE A 68 -9.73 -7.65 -0.13
C ILE A 68 -9.97 -6.19 -0.56
N ILE A 69 -11.02 -5.95 -1.34
CA ILE A 69 -11.36 -4.60 -1.78
C ILE A 69 -11.64 -3.69 -0.59
N GLU A 70 -12.44 -4.15 0.39
CA GLU A 70 -12.71 -3.37 1.60
C GLU A 70 -11.44 -3.16 2.43
N ALA A 71 -10.58 -4.19 2.57
CA ALA A 71 -9.35 -4.08 3.35
C ALA A 71 -8.36 -3.06 2.76
N TYR A 72 -8.20 -3.01 1.44
CA TYR A 72 -7.25 -2.10 0.81
C TYR A 72 -7.85 -0.72 0.48
N PHE A 73 -9.07 -0.66 -0.01
CA PHE A 73 -9.66 0.56 -0.57
C PHE A 73 -10.84 1.09 0.24
N GLY A 74 -11.45 0.25 1.05
CA GLY A 74 -12.63 0.60 1.86
C GLY A 74 -12.34 1.60 2.96
N LYS A 75 -13.43 2.18 3.49
CA LYS A 75 -13.36 3.20 4.54
C LYS A 75 -12.83 2.69 5.86
N THR A 76 -13.01 1.40 6.13
CA THR A 76 -12.57 0.72 7.37
C THR A 76 -11.18 0.10 7.23
N GLY A 77 -10.66 -0.03 5.99
CA GLY A 77 -9.36 -0.59 5.68
C GLY A 77 -8.24 0.44 5.53
N LEU A 78 -7.26 0.13 4.68
CA LEU A 78 -6.07 0.97 4.45
C LEU A 78 -6.37 2.26 3.68
N ARG A 79 -7.52 2.34 3.00
CA ARG A 79 -7.98 3.51 2.25
C ARG A 79 -6.99 3.94 1.16
N TYR A 80 -6.40 2.97 0.47
CA TYR A 80 -5.52 3.27 -0.66
C TYR A 80 -6.25 4.09 -1.73
N ASN A 81 -5.59 5.13 -2.20
CA ASN A 81 -6.11 6.04 -3.22
C ASN A 81 -5.12 6.29 -4.37
N ILE A 82 -3.99 5.61 -4.34
CA ILE A 82 -2.97 5.63 -5.39
C ILE A 82 -2.67 4.18 -5.77
N GLY A 83 -2.58 3.91 -7.07
CA GLY A 83 -2.17 2.62 -7.59
C GLY A 83 -1.07 2.76 -8.63
N ARG A 84 -0.20 1.77 -8.73
CA ARG A 84 0.80 1.64 -9.79
C ARG A 84 0.53 0.38 -10.59
N ILE A 85 0.38 0.53 -11.89
CA ILE A 85 0.34 -0.59 -12.84
C ILE A 85 1.60 -0.56 -13.72
N HIS A 86 1.98 -1.71 -14.27
CA HIS A 86 3.06 -1.81 -15.23
C HIS A 86 2.57 -1.52 -16.65
N MET A 87 3.47 -1.10 -17.51
CA MET A 87 3.30 -1.06 -18.96
C MET A 87 4.10 -2.20 -19.57
N ASN A 88 3.51 -2.95 -20.51
CA ASN A 88 4.04 -4.22 -21.00
C ASN A 88 4.21 -5.24 -19.86
N SER A 89 4.91 -6.34 -20.12
CA SER A 89 5.23 -7.32 -19.08
C SER A 89 6.27 -6.82 -18.08
N CYS A 90 6.27 -7.41 -16.91
CA CYS A 90 7.27 -7.19 -15.85
C CYS A 90 7.49 -8.50 -15.08
N ASP A 91 8.37 -8.50 -14.09
CA ASP A 91 8.67 -9.67 -13.25
C ASP A 91 7.44 -10.31 -12.58
N PHE A 92 6.35 -9.55 -12.44
CA PHE A 92 5.09 -9.99 -11.85
C PHE A 92 3.97 -10.14 -12.87
N ALA A 93 4.30 -10.26 -14.16
CA ALA A 93 3.36 -10.62 -15.21
C ALA A 93 3.25 -12.16 -15.32
N LEU A 94 2.18 -12.65 -15.96
CA LEU A 94 1.98 -14.08 -16.22
C LEU A 94 2.85 -14.61 -17.36
N GLY A 95 3.41 -13.73 -18.16
CA GLY A 95 4.29 -14.05 -19.27
C GLY A 95 4.98 -12.81 -19.83
N ASN A 96 5.84 -13.00 -20.80
CA ASN A 96 6.47 -11.90 -21.51
C ASN A 96 5.58 -11.45 -22.67
N TYR A 97 5.26 -10.17 -22.69
CA TYR A 97 4.47 -9.54 -23.76
C TYR A 97 4.80 -8.06 -23.89
N THR A 98 4.46 -7.52 -25.03
CA THR A 98 4.42 -6.09 -25.30
C THR A 98 3.05 -5.74 -25.84
N TYR A 99 2.59 -4.50 -25.64
CA TYR A 99 1.30 -4.03 -26.15
C TYR A 99 1.32 -3.77 -27.66
N VAL A 100 2.51 -3.77 -28.27
CA VAL A 100 2.72 -3.49 -29.68
C VAL A 100 3.77 -4.47 -30.21
N GLU A 101 3.60 -4.98 -31.43
CA GLU A 101 4.59 -5.83 -32.08
C GLU A 101 5.86 -5.05 -32.41
N GLU A 102 7.01 -5.75 -32.42
CA GLU A 102 8.30 -5.14 -32.72
C GLU A 102 8.32 -4.56 -34.15
N GLY A 103 8.69 -3.30 -34.27
CA GLY A 103 8.77 -2.59 -35.55
C GLY A 103 7.45 -1.96 -36.02
N ASP A 104 6.39 -2.00 -35.20
CA ASP A 104 5.15 -1.30 -35.51
C ASP A 104 5.17 0.15 -35.00
N ASP A 105 5.84 1.02 -35.77
CA ASP A 105 5.93 2.45 -35.46
C ASP A 105 4.59 3.20 -35.55
N LYS A 106 3.58 2.57 -36.14
CA LYS A 106 2.26 3.19 -36.31
C LYS A 106 1.25 2.76 -35.26
N LEU A 107 1.63 1.85 -34.37
CA LEU A 107 0.77 1.31 -33.31
C LEU A 107 -0.50 0.63 -33.83
N GLU A 108 -0.42 0.00 -35.01
CA GLU A 108 -1.57 -0.70 -35.63
C GLU A 108 -1.89 -2.00 -34.92
N THR A 109 -0.91 -2.58 -34.21
CA THR A 109 -1.04 -3.82 -33.43
C THR A 109 -1.25 -3.59 -31.94
N PHE A 110 -1.52 -2.34 -31.55
CA PHE A 110 -1.74 -2.02 -30.13
C PHE A 110 -2.97 -2.74 -29.58
N ASP A 111 -2.78 -3.54 -28.50
CA ASP A 111 -3.82 -4.30 -27.79
C ASP A 111 -3.76 -4.04 -26.28
#